data_510d18016b113d74825f75c5e586804d
#
_entry.id   510d18016b113d74825f75c5e586804d
#
_cell.length_a   1.000
_cell.length_b   1.000
_cell.length_c   1.000
_cell.angle_alpha   90.00
_cell.angle_beta   90.00
_cell.angle_gamma   90.00
#
_symmetry.space_group_name_H-M   'P 1'
#
loop_
_entity.id
_entity.type
_entity.pdbx_description
1 polymer ?
#
loop_
_entity_poly.entity_id
_entity_poly.type
_entity_poly.pdbx_seq_one_letter_code
_entity_poly.pdbx_strand_id
1 'polypeptide(L)'
;MGKLAYIFPGQGSQYVGMGYDFYKEFPTATDAFHSAEKALRYDLPTLIFKGPEEGLNKTINTQPAILTTSIAIYRVMRELGFPEPYVVAGHSLGEYSALVVASGVELFEAVRLAYIRGKLMQEGVPEGKGAMAAILKLPPEKVESACEQASQFGVVEPANYNSPEQTVISGEKIAVEKSMEICKEMGGKAILLKVSVPSHCSLMKGPADAFRLKLAQTPIKNLSIPLVQNYTAREHTMAHEVRENLYRQLFSPVKWFQSVQYMVEVLGVDTFVEIGPKNVLSKLVQQTVSGVRVFNVEKVEDLEKVKKAL
;
A
#
# COMPACT_ATOMS: atom_id res chain seq x y z
N MET A 1 -10.95 24.48 10.52
CA MET A 1 -9.77 23.76 10.01
C MET A 1 -10.27 22.70 9.06
N GLY A 2 -9.59 22.54 7.92
CA GLY A 2 -9.90 21.48 6.97
C GLY A 2 -9.64 20.09 7.56
N LYS A 3 -10.21 19.06 6.95
CA LYS A 3 -10.01 17.68 7.40
C LYS A 3 -8.76 17.07 6.76
N LEU A 4 -7.86 16.58 7.60
CA LEU A 4 -6.57 16.02 7.23
C LEU A 4 -6.65 14.49 7.07
N ALA A 5 -6.13 13.95 5.98
CA ALA A 5 -5.90 12.53 5.81
C ALA A 5 -4.39 12.22 5.78
N TYR A 6 -3.96 11.20 6.52
CA TYR A 6 -2.64 10.60 6.35
C TYR A 6 -2.76 9.36 5.45
N ILE A 7 -1.91 9.30 4.43
CA ILE A 7 -1.89 8.20 3.47
C ILE A 7 -0.52 7.55 3.42
N PHE A 8 -0.49 6.23 3.23
CA PHE A 8 0.71 5.41 3.35
C PHE A 8 0.97 4.60 2.08
N PRO A 9 2.20 4.70 1.50
CA PRO A 9 2.54 4.01 0.26
C PRO A 9 2.63 2.51 0.44
N GLY A 10 2.45 1.79 -0.66
CA GLY A 10 2.62 0.36 -0.77
C GLY A 10 3.87 -0.06 -1.53
N GLN A 11 3.91 -1.35 -1.91
CA GLN A 11 5.02 -1.94 -2.67
C GLN A 11 5.24 -1.19 -4.00
N GLY A 12 6.52 -0.97 -4.36
CA GLY A 12 6.95 -0.15 -5.48
C GLY A 12 7.51 1.20 -5.05
N SER A 13 7.27 1.62 -3.79
CA SER A 13 7.85 2.84 -3.24
C SER A 13 9.23 2.64 -2.60
N GLN A 14 9.66 1.41 -2.31
CA GLN A 14 10.95 1.11 -1.69
C GLN A 14 12.14 1.53 -2.55
N TYR A 15 13.23 1.86 -1.88
CA TYR A 15 14.58 2.02 -2.44
C TYR A 15 15.62 1.89 -1.32
N VAL A 16 16.84 1.52 -1.69
CA VAL A 16 17.95 1.38 -0.73
C VAL A 16 18.31 2.76 -0.18
N GLY A 17 18.33 2.88 1.15
CA GLY A 17 18.59 4.14 1.87
C GLY A 17 17.33 4.89 2.32
N MET A 18 16.11 4.41 2.04
CA MET A 18 14.88 5.06 2.50
C MET A 18 14.84 5.15 4.04
N GLY A 19 14.52 6.35 4.56
CA GLY A 19 14.40 6.61 6.00
C GLY A 19 15.72 6.64 6.80
N TYR A 20 16.89 6.54 6.13
CA TYR A 20 18.18 6.54 6.82
C TYR A 20 18.52 7.87 7.49
N ASP A 21 18.09 8.99 6.92
CA ASP A 21 18.19 10.32 7.51
C ASP A 21 17.42 10.41 8.83
N PHE A 22 16.17 9.94 8.87
CA PHE A 22 15.38 9.82 10.08
C PHE A 22 16.04 8.93 11.14
N TYR A 23 16.54 7.76 10.70
CA TYR A 23 17.24 6.82 11.59
C TYR A 23 18.44 7.48 12.30
N LYS A 24 19.20 8.34 11.59
CA LYS A 24 20.38 9.00 12.15
C LYS A 24 20.04 10.16 13.09
N GLU A 25 18.97 10.88 12.79
CA GLU A 25 18.68 12.15 13.45
C GLU A 25 17.71 12.03 14.63
N PHE A 26 16.84 11.01 14.61
CA PHE A 26 15.77 10.87 15.62
C PHE A 26 15.80 9.51 16.32
N PRO A 27 16.04 9.49 17.66
CA PRO A 27 15.97 8.25 18.45
C PRO A 27 14.65 7.50 18.28
N THR A 28 13.53 8.22 18.21
CA THR A 28 12.19 7.65 18.00
C THR A 28 12.08 6.87 16.69
N ALA A 29 12.73 7.34 15.61
CA ALA A 29 12.83 6.60 14.35
C ALA A 29 13.74 5.38 14.50
N THR A 30 14.90 5.52 15.14
CA THR A 30 15.83 4.42 15.43
C THR A 30 15.13 3.27 16.17
N ASP A 31 14.31 3.60 17.18
CA ASP A 31 13.52 2.62 17.94
C ASP A 31 12.51 1.87 17.07
N ALA A 32 11.92 2.53 16.07
CA ALA A 32 11.01 1.86 15.13
C ALA A 32 11.75 0.80 14.29
N PHE A 33 12.93 1.12 13.77
CA PHE A 33 13.76 0.17 13.02
C PHE A 33 14.26 -0.98 13.90
N HIS A 34 14.71 -0.73 15.12
CA HIS A 34 15.10 -1.79 16.07
C HIS A 34 13.90 -2.67 16.48
N SER A 35 12.70 -2.10 16.59
CA SER A 35 11.48 -2.89 16.84
C SER A 35 11.21 -3.86 15.70
N ALA A 36 11.41 -3.43 14.45
CA ALA A 36 11.24 -4.28 13.29
C ALA A 36 12.28 -5.40 13.22
N GLU A 37 13.55 -5.10 13.49
CA GLU A 37 14.63 -6.09 13.60
C GLU A 37 14.30 -7.17 14.64
N LYS A 38 13.88 -6.77 15.84
CA LYS A 38 13.46 -7.69 16.90
C LYS A 38 12.26 -8.55 16.47
N ALA A 39 11.28 -7.96 15.79
CA ALA A 39 10.08 -8.65 15.33
C ALA A 39 10.40 -9.75 14.32
N LEU A 40 11.35 -9.53 13.44
CA LEU A 40 11.72 -10.41 12.34
C LEU A 40 12.88 -11.34 12.66
N ARG A 41 13.68 -11.03 13.69
CA ARG A 41 14.90 -11.75 14.08
C ARG A 41 15.97 -11.82 12.96
N TYR A 42 16.01 -10.80 12.10
CA TYR A 42 17.09 -10.56 11.14
C TYR A 42 17.27 -9.04 10.94
N ASP A 43 18.44 -8.66 10.42
CA ASP A 43 18.85 -7.26 10.26
C ASP A 43 18.13 -6.60 9.05
N LEU A 44 16.84 -6.30 9.24
CA LEU A 44 16.05 -5.54 8.26
C LEU A 44 16.60 -4.12 8.04
N PRO A 45 17.05 -3.37 9.08
CA PRO A 45 17.61 -2.03 8.89
C PRO A 45 18.80 -2.01 7.93
N THR A 46 19.75 -2.92 8.05
CA THR A 46 20.88 -3.01 7.10
C THR A 46 20.40 -3.28 5.68
N LEU A 47 19.43 -4.17 5.49
CA LEU A 47 18.85 -4.41 4.16
C LEU A 47 18.18 -3.15 3.59
N ILE A 48 17.48 -2.38 4.41
CA ILE A 48 16.84 -1.12 3.99
C ILE A 48 17.89 -0.07 3.60
N PHE A 49 18.93 0.10 4.43
CA PHE A 49 19.87 1.20 4.28
C PHE A 49 21.01 0.93 3.31
N LYS A 50 21.45 -0.32 3.19
CA LYS A 50 22.63 -0.73 2.41
C LYS A 50 22.32 -1.72 1.29
N GLY A 51 21.12 -2.30 1.27
CA GLY A 51 20.74 -3.33 0.30
C GLY A 51 21.31 -4.71 0.61
N PRO A 52 21.41 -5.60 -0.39
CA PRO A 52 21.28 -5.31 -1.82
C PRO A 52 19.83 -5.02 -2.26
N GLU A 53 19.69 -4.22 -3.33
CA GLU A 53 18.37 -3.83 -3.88
C GLU A 53 17.51 -5.03 -4.25
N GLU A 54 18.12 -6.07 -4.85
CA GLU A 54 17.42 -7.33 -5.19
C GLU A 54 16.78 -7.96 -3.95
N GLY A 55 17.51 -7.99 -2.83
CA GLY A 55 17.00 -8.49 -1.55
C GLY A 55 15.82 -7.66 -1.02
N LEU A 56 15.95 -6.33 -1.08
CA LEU A 56 14.91 -5.41 -0.66
C LEU A 56 13.65 -5.51 -1.54
N ASN A 57 13.79 -5.80 -2.82
CA ASN A 57 12.69 -5.93 -3.78
C ASN A 57 11.92 -7.26 -3.68
N LYS A 58 12.39 -8.24 -2.89
CA LYS A 58 11.59 -9.43 -2.60
C LYS A 58 10.39 -9.05 -1.73
N THR A 59 9.19 -9.45 -2.15
CA THR A 59 7.92 -9.07 -1.50
C THR A 59 7.94 -9.33 0.01
N ILE A 60 8.55 -10.42 0.45
CA ILE A 60 8.73 -10.78 1.86
C ILE A 60 9.51 -9.72 2.66
N ASN A 61 10.46 -9.02 2.04
CA ASN A 61 11.27 -7.98 2.67
C ASN A 61 10.72 -6.58 2.41
N THR A 62 10.20 -6.34 1.20
CA THR A 62 9.65 -5.04 0.79
C THR A 62 8.55 -4.57 1.73
N GLN A 63 7.63 -5.49 2.08
CA GLN A 63 6.46 -5.12 2.87
C GLN A 63 6.84 -4.64 4.28
N PRO A 64 7.57 -5.39 5.10
CA PRO A 64 7.96 -4.89 6.42
C PRO A 64 8.91 -3.68 6.34
N ALA A 65 9.72 -3.55 5.28
CA ALA A 65 10.63 -2.43 5.09
C ALA A 65 9.89 -1.10 4.89
N ILE A 66 8.90 -1.06 3.99
CA ILE A 66 8.08 0.15 3.75
C ILE A 66 7.27 0.50 5.00
N LEU A 67 6.64 -0.49 5.63
CA LEU A 67 5.86 -0.28 6.86
C LEU A 67 6.73 0.34 7.95
N THR A 68 7.90 -0.24 8.22
CA THR A 68 8.83 0.26 9.24
C THR A 68 9.26 1.69 8.96
N THR A 69 9.65 1.99 7.72
CA THR A 69 10.06 3.33 7.30
C THR A 69 8.92 4.35 7.47
N SER A 70 7.72 4.03 7.00
CA SER A 70 6.56 4.91 7.14
C SER A 70 6.21 5.20 8.60
N ILE A 71 6.27 4.18 9.47
CA ILE A 71 5.98 4.36 10.90
C ILE A 71 7.11 5.10 11.62
N ALA A 72 8.38 4.90 11.23
CA ALA A 72 9.49 5.68 11.76
C ALA A 72 9.29 7.19 11.48
N ILE A 73 8.95 7.55 10.24
CA ILE A 73 8.65 8.93 9.84
C ILE A 73 7.44 9.47 10.63
N TYR A 74 6.34 8.71 10.69
CA TYR A 74 5.14 9.11 11.42
C TYR A 74 5.41 9.39 12.91
N ARG A 75 6.20 8.54 13.57
CA ARG A 75 6.55 8.72 14.99
C ARG A 75 7.32 10.04 15.22
N VAL A 76 8.24 10.38 14.32
CA VAL A 76 8.94 11.67 14.36
C VAL A 76 7.97 12.84 14.14
N MET A 77 7.06 12.73 13.19
CA MET A 77 6.02 13.75 12.97
C MET A 77 5.18 13.96 14.25
N ARG A 78 4.80 12.87 14.93
CA ARG A 78 4.07 12.96 16.23
C ARG A 78 4.89 13.64 17.31
N GLU A 79 6.16 13.27 17.48
CA GLU A 79 7.09 13.89 18.43
C GLU A 79 7.23 15.40 18.18
N LEU A 80 7.28 15.81 16.93
CA LEU A 80 7.36 17.20 16.51
C LEU A 80 6.01 17.94 16.57
N GLY A 81 4.92 17.31 17.02
CA GLY A 81 3.62 17.94 17.21
C GLY A 81 2.86 18.23 15.90
N PHE A 82 2.99 17.37 14.89
CA PHE A 82 2.08 17.41 13.73
C PHE A 82 0.65 17.09 14.16
N PRO A 83 -0.37 17.69 13.50
CA PRO A 83 -1.76 17.45 13.86
C PRO A 83 -2.17 16.00 13.66
N GLU A 84 -3.14 15.53 14.44
CA GLU A 84 -3.72 14.21 14.21
C GLU A 84 -4.60 14.22 12.96
N PRO A 85 -4.56 13.13 12.16
CA PRO A 85 -5.42 13.03 10.99
C PRO A 85 -6.87 12.74 11.41
N TYR A 86 -7.81 13.25 10.62
CA TYR A 86 -9.23 12.89 10.73
C TYR A 86 -9.49 11.45 10.27
N VAL A 87 -8.72 10.98 9.26
CA VAL A 87 -8.83 9.68 8.67
C VAL A 87 -7.47 9.22 8.15
N VAL A 88 -7.26 7.91 8.12
CA VAL A 88 -6.07 7.31 7.53
C VAL A 88 -6.43 6.34 6.42
N ALA A 89 -5.53 6.19 5.45
CA ALA A 89 -5.64 5.21 4.38
C ALA A 89 -4.25 4.75 3.94
N GLY A 90 -4.18 3.62 3.24
CA GLY A 90 -2.92 3.17 2.67
C GLY A 90 -3.17 2.27 1.46
N HIS A 91 -2.24 2.25 0.53
CA HIS A 91 -2.34 1.44 -0.67
C HIS A 91 -1.78 0.04 -0.41
N SER A 92 -2.62 -1.00 -0.51
CA SER A 92 -2.22 -2.39 -0.30
C SER A 92 -1.48 -2.58 1.03
N LEU A 93 -0.16 -2.76 1.02
CA LEU A 93 0.69 -2.81 2.23
C LEU A 93 0.52 -1.58 3.12
N GLY A 94 0.37 -0.39 2.52
CA GLY A 94 0.19 0.86 3.25
C GLY A 94 -1.00 0.87 4.21
N GLU A 95 -2.01 0.02 3.98
CA GLU A 95 -3.14 -0.16 4.90
C GLU A 95 -2.70 -0.68 6.27
N TYR A 96 -1.61 -1.45 6.34
CA TYR A 96 -1.02 -1.92 7.61
C TYR A 96 -0.28 -0.78 8.34
N SER A 97 0.35 0.13 7.62
CA SER A 97 0.92 1.35 8.22
C SER A 97 -0.19 2.23 8.78
N ALA A 98 -1.27 2.43 8.01
CA ALA A 98 -2.45 3.16 8.47
C ALA A 98 -3.10 2.51 9.71
N LEU A 99 -3.14 1.18 9.77
CA LEU A 99 -3.66 0.42 10.91
C LEU A 99 -2.84 0.66 12.19
N VAL A 100 -1.50 0.76 12.10
CA VAL A 100 -0.63 1.12 13.23
C VAL A 100 -0.93 2.55 13.70
N VAL A 101 -1.05 3.49 12.77
CA VAL A 101 -1.35 4.90 13.08
C VAL A 101 -2.72 5.06 13.74
N ALA A 102 -3.70 4.28 13.31
CA ALA A 102 -5.03 4.22 13.92
C ALA A 102 -5.08 3.47 15.26
N SER A 103 -3.94 3.08 15.83
CA SER A 103 -3.80 2.32 17.08
C SER A 103 -4.49 0.94 17.06
N GLY A 104 -4.77 0.41 15.88
CA GLY A 104 -5.39 -0.90 15.71
C GLY A 104 -4.45 -2.05 16.00
N VAL A 105 -3.14 -1.87 15.81
CA VAL A 105 -2.11 -2.88 16.06
C VAL A 105 -0.77 -2.21 16.43
N GLU A 106 0.00 -2.85 17.28
CA GLU A 106 1.36 -2.39 17.60
C GLU A 106 2.34 -2.63 16.44
N LEU A 107 3.35 -1.75 16.28
CA LEU A 107 4.32 -1.84 15.20
C LEU A 107 4.99 -3.23 15.13
N PHE A 108 5.39 -3.79 16.26
CA PHE A 108 6.02 -5.10 16.34
C PHE A 108 5.17 -6.20 15.68
N GLU A 109 3.88 -6.23 15.98
CA GLU A 109 2.94 -7.21 15.41
C GLU A 109 2.60 -6.91 13.95
N ALA A 110 2.49 -5.62 13.59
CA ALA A 110 2.26 -5.20 12.20
C ALA A 110 3.40 -5.60 11.27
N VAL A 111 4.65 -5.46 11.72
CA VAL A 111 5.86 -5.88 10.98
C VAL A 111 5.87 -7.38 10.75
N ARG A 112 5.57 -8.19 11.79
CA ARG A 112 5.44 -9.65 11.68
C ARG A 112 4.33 -10.03 10.70
N LEU A 113 3.20 -9.37 10.80
CA LEU A 113 2.05 -9.61 9.94
C LEU A 113 2.37 -9.26 8.47
N ALA A 114 3.03 -8.13 8.21
CA ALA A 114 3.48 -7.74 6.87
C ALA A 114 4.49 -8.72 6.28
N TYR A 115 5.43 -9.21 7.09
CA TYR A 115 6.38 -10.25 6.68
C TYR A 115 5.68 -11.55 6.28
N ILE A 116 4.74 -12.04 7.12
CA ILE A 116 3.98 -13.26 6.84
C ILE A 116 3.12 -13.08 5.59
N ARG A 117 2.48 -11.91 5.43
CA ARG A 117 1.72 -11.55 4.22
C ARG A 117 2.61 -11.62 2.98
N GLY A 118 3.75 -10.96 3.01
CA GLY A 118 4.72 -10.95 1.90
C GLY A 118 5.22 -12.35 1.56
N LYS A 119 5.51 -13.18 2.56
CA LYS A 119 5.91 -14.58 2.39
C LYS A 119 4.84 -15.40 1.70
N LEU A 120 3.62 -15.41 2.24
CA LEU A 120 2.50 -16.18 1.68
C LEU A 120 2.16 -15.75 0.25
N MET A 121 2.20 -14.45 -0.04
CA MET A 121 1.98 -13.95 -1.39
C MET A 121 3.09 -14.40 -2.36
N GLN A 122 4.35 -14.35 -1.93
CA GLN A 122 5.50 -14.74 -2.75
C GLN A 122 5.53 -16.24 -3.03
N GLU A 123 5.09 -17.07 -2.07
CA GLU A 123 5.05 -18.53 -2.18
C GLU A 123 3.75 -19.03 -2.84
N GLY A 124 2.73 -18.18 -2.96
CA GLY A 124 1.39 -18.56 -3.39
C GLY A 124 1.23 -18.87 -4.87
N VAL A 125 2.13 -18.34 -5.71
CA VAL A 125 2.16 -18.63 -7.16
C VAL A 125 3.60 -18.90 -7.57
N PRO A 126 3.88 -19.98 -8.31
CA PRO A 126 5.23 -20.28 -8.77
C PRO A 126 5.85 -19.12 -9.56
N GLU A 127 7.14 -18.90 -9.36
CA GLU A 127 7.88 -17.84 -10.06
C GLU A 127 7.72 -17.94 -11.57
N GLY A 128 7.46 -16.82 -12.24
CA GLY A 128 7.27 -16.73 -13.69
C GLY A 128 5.88 -17.14 -14.19
N LYS A 129 5.00 -17.65 -13.32
CA LYS A 129 3.61 -18.00 -13.70
C LYS A 129 2.66 -16.82 -13.58
N GLY A 130 2.88 -15.92 -12.63
CA GLY A 130 2.09 -14.72 -12.45
C GLY A 130 2.72 -13.49 -13.10
N ALA A 131 1.91 -12.49 -13.38
CA ALA A 131 2.33 -11.18 -13.85
C ALA A 131 1.36 -10.08 -13.40
N MET A 132 1.85 -8.83 -13.44
CA MET A 132 1.03 -7.62 -13.28
C MET A 132 1.42 -6.61 -14.35
N ALA A 133 0.46 -5.83 -14.83
CA ALA A 133 0.70 -4.76 -15.80
C ALA A 133 -0.10 -3.51 -15.45
N ALA A 134 0.52 -2.34 -15.61
CA ALA A 134 -0.17 -1.07 -15.50
C ALA A 134 -0.76 -0.69 -16.86
N ILE A 135 -2.06 -0.45 -16.88
CA ILE A 135 -2.80 0.05 -18.01
C ILE A 135 -3.10 1.52 -17.79
N LEU A 136 -2.68 2.36 -18.72
CA LEU A 136 -2.80 3.81 -18.66
C LEU A 136 -3.66 4.33 -19.81
N LYS A 137 -4.31 5.48 -19.61
CA LYS A 137 -5.14 6.17 -20.61
C LYS A 137 -6.39 5.40 -21.04
N LEU A 138 -6.85 4.49 -20.22
CA LEU A 138 -8.14 3.81 -20.37
C LEU A 138 -8.94 3.92 -19.08
N PRO A 139 -10.25 4.14 -19.18
CA PRO A 139 -11.13 4.09 -18.02
C PRO A 139 -11.28 2.62 -17.56
N PRO A 140 -11.62 2.40 -16.27
CA PRO A 140 -11.72 1.07 -15.66
C PRO A 140 -12.57 0.09 -16.43
N GLU A 141 -13.71 0.51 -16.97
CA GLU A 141 -14.67 -0.35 -17.67
C GLU A 141 -14.07 -0.97 -18.94
N LYS A 142 -13.20 -0.23 -19.64
CA LYS A 142 -12.47 -0.77 -20.80
C LYS A 142 -11.41 -1.78 -20.39
N VAL A 143 -10.75 -1.55 -19.26
CA VAL A 143 -9.75 -2.50 -18.73
C VAL A 143 -10.44 -3.77 -18.23
N GLU A 144 -11.59 -3.67 -17.57
CA GLU A 144 -12.42 -4.80 -17.14
C GLU A 144 -12.85 -5.63 -18.36
N SER A 145 -13.36 -4.99 -19.41
CA SER A 145 -13.71 -5.67 -20.66
C SER A 145 -12.54 -6.38 -21.32
N ALA A 146 -11.33 -5.76 -21.29
CA ALA A 146 -10.12 -6.41 -21.81
C ALA A 146 -9.71 -7.64 -20.99
N CYS A 147 -9.85 -7.58 -19.65
CA CYS A 147 -9.63 -8.74 -18.78
C CYS A 147 -10.65 -9.86 -19.06
N GLU A 148 -11.92 -9.52 -19.22
CA GLU A 148 -12.96 -10.49 -19.54
C GLU A 148 -12.66 -11.21 -20.87
N GLN A 149 -12.30 -10.48 -21.93
CA GLN A 149 -11.93 -11.06 -23.22
C GLN A 149 -10.68 -11.93 -23.12
N ALA A 150 -9.70 -11.57 -22.27
CA ALA A 150 -8.47 -12.33 -22.08
C ALA A 150 -8.65 -13.54 -21.16
N SER A 151 -9.76 -13.67 -20.43
CA SER A 151 -9.99 -14.72 -19.42
C SER A 151 -9.99 -16.13 -19.99
N GLN A 152 -10.25 -16.30 -21.29
CA GLN A 152 -10.12 -17.58 -22.00
C GLN A 152 -8.68 -18.13 -22.03
N PHE A 153 -7.66 -17.30 -21.76
CA PHE A 153 -6.25 -17.67 -21.72
C PHE A 153 -5.73 -17.94 -20.32
N GLY A 154 -6.57 -17.79 -19.30
CA GLY A 154 -6.23 -17.95 -17.88
C GLY A 154 -6.79 -16.82 -17.02
N VAL A 155 -6.45 -16.84 -15.73
CA VAL A 155 -6.90 -15.81 -14.80
C VAL A 155 -6.22 -14.47 -15.11
N VAL A 156 -7.01 -13.42 -15.35
CA VAL A 156 -6.59 -12.03 -15.40
C VAL A 156 -7.70 -11.12 -14.90
N GLU A 157 -7.40 -10.27 -13.95
CA GLU A 157 -8.39 -9.44 -13.25
C GLU A 157 -7.81 -8.03 -12.99
N PRO A 158 -8.65 -6.98 -12.89
CA PRO A 158 -8.24 -5.71 -12.34
C PRO A 158 -7.78 -5.90 -10.89
N ALA A 159 -6.60 -5.38 -10.59
CA ALA A 159 -5.95 -5.54 -9.27
C ALA A 159 -5.86 -4.23 -8.49
N ASN A 160 -5.63 -3.10 -9.17
CA ASN A 160 -5.58 -1.80 -8.52
C ASN A 160 -6.26 -0.75 -9.41
N TYR A 161 -7.30 -0.13 -8.90
CA TYR A 161 -7.91 1.06 -9.47
C TYR A 161 -7.20 2.29 -8.90
N ASN A 162 -6.09 2.70 -9.53
CA ASN A 162 -5.17 3.69 -8.98
C ASN A 162 -5.63 5.14 -9.24
N SER A 163 -6.12 5.42 -10.42
CA SER A 163 -6.73 6.69 -10.82
C SER A 163 -7.79 6.44 -11.90
N PRO A 164 -8.61 7.43 -12.28
CA PRO A 164 -9.62 7.26 -13.34
C PRO A 164 -9.07 6.75 -14.68
N GLU A 165 -7.77 6.95 -14.95
CA GLU A 165 -7.10 6.53 -16.17
C GLU A 165 -5.92 5.58 -15.96
N GLN A 166 -5.81 5.00 -14.75
CA GLN A 166 -4.76 4.04 -14.41
C GLN A 166 -5.31 2.86 -13.62
N THR A 167 -5.35 1.70 -14.27
CA THR A 167 -5.70 0.42 -13.64
C THR A 167 -4.53 -0.55 -13.78
N VAL A 168 -4.18 -1.26 -12.70
CA VAL A 168 -3.25 -2.39 -12.76
C VAL A 168 -4.06 -3.66 -12.89
N ILE A 169 -3.66 -4.54 -13.83
CA ILE A 169 -4.19 -5.87 -14.00
C ILE A 169 -3.22 -6.91 -13.47
N SER A 170 -3.74 -8.04 -13.00
CA SER A 170 -2.99 -9.10 -12.34
C SER A 170 -3.55 -10.47 -12.70
N GLY A 171 -2.71 -11.48 -12.80
CA GLY A 171 -3.15 -12.83 -13.11
C GLY A 171 -2.05 -13.73 -13.63
N GLU A 172 -2.43 -14.76 -14.39
CA GLU A 172 -1.50 -15.63 -15.08
C GLU A 172 -0.82 -14.87 -16.22
N LYS A 173 0.48 -15.07 -16.38
CA LYS A 173 1.33 -14.29 -17.29
C LYS A 173 0.75 -14.20 -18.71
N ILE A 174 0.33 -15.34 -19.27
CA ILE A 174 -0.21 -15.40 -20.65
C ILE A 174 -1.50 -14.56 -20.75
N ALA A 175 -2.41 -14.68 -19.80
CA ALA A 175 -3.66 -13.93 -19.81
C ALA A 175 -3.44 -12.43 -19.61
N VAL A 176 -2.48 -12.03 -18.72
CA VAL A 176 -2.07 -10.63 -18.55
C VAL A 176 -1.50 -10.06 -19.84
N GLU A 177 -0.60 -10.79 -20.52
CA GLU A 177 -0.02 -10.37 -21.80
C GLU A 177 -1.11 -10.18 -22.87
N LYS A 178 -2.10 -11.09 -22.95
CA LYS A 178 -3.25 -10.95 -23.87
C LYS A 178 -4.12 -9.74 -23.53
N SER A 179 -4.43 -9.51 -22.26
CA SER A 179 -5.17 -8.33 -21.83
C SER A 179 -4.41 -7.04 -22.17
N MET A 180 -3.08 -7.02 -22.04
CA MET A 180 -2.24 -5.90 -22.46
C MET A 180 -2.35 -5.60 -23.97
N GLU A 181 -2.39 -6.63 -24.81
CA GLU A 181 -2.58 -6.49 -26.27
C GLU A 181 -3.94 -5.84 -26.57
N ILE A 182 -5.02 -6.37 -26.00
CA ILE A 182 -6.39 -5.84 -26.15
C ILE A 182 -6.47 -4.38 -25.66
N CYS A 183 -5.88 -4.07 -24.50
CA CYS A 183 -5.85 -2.69 -23.99
C CYS A 183 -5.13 -1.72 -24.95
N LYS A 184 -4.05 -2.16 -25.60
CA LYS A 184 -3.37 -1.34 -26.62
C LYS A 184 -4.22 -1.11 -27.85
N GLU A 185 -4.95 -2.12 -28.34
CA GLU A 185 -5.89 -1.99 -29.45
C GLU A 185 -7.04 -1.01 -29.13
N MET A 186 -7.44 -0.93 -27.84
CA MET A 186 -8.43 0.04 -27.35
C MET A 186 -7.87 1.48 -27.19
N GLY A 187 -6.58 1.70 -27.53
CA GLY A 187 -5.91 3.01 -27.45
C GLY A 187 -5.19 3.28 -26.12
N GLY A 188 -5.10 2.30 -25.22
CA GLY A 188 -4.36 2.39 -23.96
C GLY A 188 -2.87 2.17 -24.11
N LYS A 189 -2.13 2.48 -23.05
CA LYS A 189 -0.71 2.13 -22.89
C LYS A 189 -0.59 1.05 -21.82
N ALA A 190 0.03 -0.09 -22.13
CA ALA A 190 0.23 -1.19 -21.22
C ALA A 190 1.73 -1.36 -20.90
N ILE A 191 2.08 -1.45 -19.61
CA ILE A 191 3.45 -1.56 -19.10
C ILE A 191 3.51 -2.76 -18.17
N LEU A 192 4.29 -3.78 -18.52
CA LEU A 192 4.54 -4.92 -17.64
C LEU A 192 5.34 -4.47 -16.42
N LEU A 193 4.89 -4.84 -15.23
CA LEU A 193 5.57 -4.49 -13.97
C LEU A 193 6.68 -5.50 -13.66
N LYS A 194 7.76 -5.02 -13.04
CA LYS A 194 8.87 -5.86 -12.57
C LYS A 194 8.53 -6.56 -11.26
N VAL A 195 7.40 -7.28 -11.23
CA VAL A 195 6.94 -8.07 -10.09
C VAL A 195 6.46 -9.43 -10.60
N SER A 196 6.74 -10.50 -9.85
CA SER A 196 6.34 -11.87 -10.20
C SER A 196 5.10 -12.35 -9.43
N VAL A 197 4.71 -11.64 -8.39
CA VAL A 197 3.55 -11.99 -7.56
C VAL A 197 2.29 -11.35 -8.13
N PRO A 198 1.31 -12.14 -8.60
CA PRO A 198 0.04 -11.61 -9.11
C PRO A 198 -0.89 -11.22 -7.97
N SER A 199 -0.63 -10.06 -7.35
CA SER A 199 -1.37 -9.56 -6.20
C SER A 199 -2.78 -9.13 -6.54
N HIS A 200 -3.70 -9.19 -5.57
CA HIS A 200 -5.06 -8.62 -5.65
C HIS A 200 -5.97 -9.24 -6.74
N CYS A 201 -5.76 -10.50 -7.06
CA CYS A 201 -6.62 -11.29 -7.93
C CYS A 201 -6.94 -12.66 -7.30
N SER A 202 -7.82 -13.42 -7.91
CA SER A 202 -8.30 -14.72 -7.39
C SER A 202 -7.19 -15.75 -7.14
N LEU A 203 -6.03 -15.65 -7.82
CA LEU A 203 -4.86 -16.49 -7.57
C LEU A 203 -4.31 -16.34 -6.13
N MET A 204 -4.60 -15.22 -5.47
CA MET A 204 -4.21 -14.97 -4.07
C MET A 204 -5.19 -15.54 -3.04
N LYS A 205 -6.24 -16.24 -3.44
CA LYS A 205 -7.24 -16.79 -2.51
C LYS A 205 -6.63 -17.81 -1.53
N GLY A 206 -5.80 -18.73 -2.01
CA GLY A 206 -5.10 -19.71 -1.16
C GLY A 206 -4.16 -19.05 -0.15
N PRO A 207 -3.23 -18.18 -0.58
CA PRO A 207 -2.43 -17.35 0.33
C PRO A 207 -3.25 -16.55 1.34
N ALA A 208 -4.39 -15.99 0.92
CA ALA A 208 -5.28 -15.25 1.80
C ALA A 208 -5.91 -16.14 2.89
N ASP A 209 -6.34 -17.35 2.54
CA ASP A 209 -6.91 -18.29 3.51
C ASP A 209 -5.88 -18.69 4.58
N ALA A 210 -4.63 -18.92 4.19
CA ALA A 210 -3.53 -19.14 5.14
C ALA A 210 -3.24 -17.89 5.99
N PHE A 211 -3.31 -16.70 5.39
CA PHE A 211 -3.11 -15.42 6.08
C PHE A 211 -4.22 -15.11 7.08
N ARG A 212 -5.47 -15.49 6.78
CA ARG A 212 -6.62 -15.33 7.68
C ARG A 212 -6.39 -15.91 9.07
N LEU A 213 -5.69 -17.06 9.16
CA LEU A 213 -5.33 -17.68 10.43
C LEU A 213 -4.37 -16.79 11.24
N LYS A 214 -3.45 -16.09 10.57
CA LYS A 214 -2.53 -15.15 11.23
C LYS A 214 -3.22 -13.86 11.65
N LEU A 215 -4.12 -13.33 10.83
CA LEU A 215 -4.97 -12.20 11.18
C LEU A 215 -5.81 -12.49 12.43
N ALA A 216 -6.37 -13.70 12.56
CA ALA A 216 -7.16 -14.09 13.71
C ALA A 216 -6.32 -14.15 15.01
N GLN A 217 -5.04 -14.50 14.92
CA GLN A 217 -4.10 -14.57 16.04
C GLN A 217 -3.48 -13.20 16.41
N THR A 218 -3.56 -12.22 15.51
CA THR A 218 -2.97 -10.88 15.73
C THR A 218 -3.93 -10.05 16.60
N PRO A 219 -3.42 -9.36 17.66
CA PRO A 219 -4.25 -8.55 18.55
C PRO A 219 -4.63 -7.21 17.88
N ILE A 220 -5.57 -7.25 16.94
CA ILE A 220 -6.14 -6.05 16.34
C ILE A 220 -7.27 -5.54 17.23
N LYS A 221 -7.18 -4.25 17.61
CA LYS A 221 -8.15 -3.52 18.44
C LYS A 221 -9.08 -2.67 17.57
N ASN A 222 -10.17 -2.17 18.15
CA ASN A 222 -10.95 -1.12 17.52
C ASN A 222 -10.07 0.13 17.33
N LEU A 223 -10.26 0.82 16.22
CA LEU A 223 -9.40 1.93 15.79
C LEU A 223 -9.77 3.22 16.49
N SER A 224 -8.78 4.03 16.84
CA SER A 224 -8.95 5.37 17.36
C SER A 224 -9.20 6.42 16.26
N ILE A 225 -8.75 6.12 15.05
CA ILE A 225 -8.91 6.96 13.85
C ILE A 225 -9.54 6.08 12.76
N PRO A 226 -10.57 6.54 12.04
CA PRO A 226 -11.17 5.78 10.95
C PRO A 226 -10.14 5.42 9.87
N LEU A 227 -10.17 4.18 9.39
CA LEU A 227 -9.33 3.66 8.32
C LEU A 227 -10.17 3.42 7.07
N VAL A 228 -9.89 4.13 5.98
CA VAL A 228 -10.49 3.81 4.68
C VAL A 228 -9.78 2.62 4.08
N GLN A 229 -10.51 1.51 3.92
CA GLN A 229 -9.95 0.22 3.50
C GLN A 229 -10.11 -0.03 2.01
N ASN A 230 -9.08 -0.65 1.40
CA ASN A 230 -8.97 -0.83 -0.05
C ASN A 230 -10.10 -1.69 -0.65
N TYR A 231 -10.54 -2.70 0.07
CA TYR A 231 -11.59 -3.62 -0.39
C TYR A 231 -12.95 -2.94 -0.54
N THR A 232 -13.32 -2.10 0.43
CA THR A 232 -14.64 -1.46 0.49
C THR A 232 -14.64 -0.04 -0.07
N ALA A 233 -13.48 0.65 -0.09
CA ALA A 233 -13.36 2.10 -0.29
C ALA A 233 -14.22 2.90 0.70
N ARG A 234 -14.35 2.42 1.96
CA ARG A 234 -15.12 3.02 3.05
C ARG A 234 -14.32 2.98 4.34
N GLU A 235 -14.65 3.87 5.27
CA GLU A 235 -14.04 3.90 6.60
C GLU A 235 -14.59 2.80 7.50
N HIS A 236 -13.69 2.23 8.30
CA HIS A 236 -13.97 1.23 9.32
C HIS A 236 -13.19 1.54 10.60
N THR A 237 -13.80 1.22 11.75
CA THR A 237 -13.16 1.36 13.07
C THR A 237 -13.23 0.06 13.89
N MET A 238 -14.14 -0.84 13.54
CA MET A 238 -14.35 -2.08 14.30
C MET A 238 -13.34 -3.15 13.91
N ALA A 239 -12.64 -3.70 14.89
CA ALA A 239 -11.56 -4.67 14.66
C ALA A 239 -11.98 -5.91 13.82
N HIS A 240 -13.22 -6.38 13.95
CA HIS A 240 -13.69 -7.54 13.19
C HIS A 240 -13.89 -7.24 11.71
N GLU A 241 -14.41 -6.04 11.37
CA GLU A 241 -14.55 -5.57 10.00
C GLU A 241 -13.17 -5.35 9.35
N VAL A 242 -12.26 -4.69 10.11
CA VAL A 242 -10.89 -4.46 9.67
C VAL A 242 -10.19 -5.77 9.32
N ARG A 243 -10.31 -6.81 10.16
CA ARG A 243 -9.72 -8.13 9.87
C ARG A 243 -10.30 -8.78 8.61
N GLU A 244 -11.61 -8.77 8.46
CA GLU A 244 -12.25 -9.37 7.30
C GLU A 244 -11.86 -8.62 6.01
N ASN A 245 -11.79 -7.30 6.06
CA ASN A 245 -11.39 -6.49 4.90
C ASN A 245 -9.91 -6.68 4.55
N LEU A 246 -9.00 -6.81 5.54
CA LEU A 246 -7.59 -7.14 5.29
C LEU A 246 -7.41 -8.54 4.67
N TYR A 247 -8.23 -9.50 5.06
CA TYR A 247 -8.26 -10.81 4.41
C TYR A 247 -8.72 -10.71 2.96
N ARG A 248 -9.84 -10.03 2.70
CA ARG A 248 -10.39 -9.87 1.34
C ARG A 248 -9.49 -9.04 0.43
N GLN A 249 -8.76 -8.08 0.97
CA GLN A 249 -7.82 -7.23 0.23
C GLN A 249 -6.79 -8.04 -0.57
N LEU A 250 -6.34 -9.22 -0.09
CA LEU A 250 -5.28 -9.98 -0.77
C LEU A 250 -5.70 -10.48 -2.15
N PHE A 251 -6.97 -10.84 -2.32
CA PHE A 251 -7.51 -11.43 -3.55
C PHE A 251 -8.63 -10.61 -4.19
N SER A 252 -8.72 -9.34 -3.82
CA SER A 252 -9.70 -8.38 -4.37
C SER A 252 -8.99 -7.08 -4.77
N PRO A 253 -9.55 -6.31 -5.72
CA PRO A 253 -8.95 -5.07 -6.18
C PRO A 253 -8.75 -4.04 -5.07
N VAL A 254 -7.63 -3.34 -5.12
CA VAL A 254 -7.40 -2.11 -4.36
C VAL A 254 -8.19 -0.98 -5.02
N LYS A 255 -9.24 -0.52 -4.37
CA LYS A 255 -10.12 0.57 -4.85
C LYS A 255 -9.56 1.93 -4.41
N TRP A 256 -8.36 2.29 -4.92
CA TRP A 256 -7.63 3.45 -4.42
C TRP A 256 -8.30 4.78 -4.81
N PHE A 257 -8.59 4.99 -6.10
CA PHE A 257 -9.20 6.26 -6.49
C PHE A 257 -10.61 6.43 -5.91
N GLN A 258 -11.39 5.35 -5.77
CA GLN A 258 -12.68 5.38 -5.08
C GLN A 258 -12.52 5.74 -3.59
N SER A 259 -11.44 5.27 -2.95
CA SER A 259 -11.12 5.65 -1.57
C SER A 259 -10.78 7.13 -1.45
N VAL A 260 -10.02 7.68 -2.41
CA VAL A 260 -9.70 9.11 -2.46
C VAL A 260 -10.95 9.95 -2.68
N GLN A 261 -11.79 9.59 -3.65
CA GLN A 261 -13.08 10.26 -3.89
C GLN A 261 -13.96 10.24 -2.64
N TYR A 262 -14.08 9.07 -2.00
CA TYR A 262 -14.86 8.94 -0.77
C TYR A 262 -14.34 9.84 0.36
N MET A 263 -13.03 9.92 0.56
CA MET A 263 -12.43 10.79 1.57
C MET A 263 -12.76 12.27 1.29
N VAL A 264 -12.73 12.70 0.03
CA VAL A 264 -13.00 14.10 -0.33
C VAL A 264 -14.50 14.39 -0.33
N GLU A 265 -15.29 13.60 -1.06
CA GLU A 265 -16.71 13.90 -1.34
C GLU A 265 -17.63 13.59 -0.16
N VAL A 266 -17.32 12.56 0.62
CA VAL A 266 -18.18 12.11 1.73
C VAL A 266 -17.63 12.56 3.08
N LEU A 267 -16.30 12.33 3.32
CA LEU A 267 -15.71 12.70 4.59
C LEU A 267 -15.28 14.17 4.66
N GLY A 268 -15.19 14.86 3.53
CA GLY A 268 -14.82 16.29 3.45
C GLY A 268 -13.33 16.53 3.71
N VAL A 269 -12.46 15.58 3.34
CA VAL A 269 -11.01 15.75 3.41
C VAL A 269 -10.57 16.78 2.37
N ASP A 270 -9.79 17.77 2.78
CA ASP A 270 -9.22 18.80 1.92
C ASP A 270 -7.71 18.81 1.89
N THR A 271 -7.06 18.02 2.76
CA THR A 271 -5.62 17.97 2.88
C THR A 271 -5.15 16.52 3.02
N PHE A 272 -4.19 16.13 2.19
CA PHE A 272 -3.54 14.82 2.24
C PHE A 272 -2.05 14.97 2.57
N VAL A 273 -1.53 14.10 3.41
CA VAL A 273 -0.08 13.95 3.64
C VAL A 273 0.30 12.50 3.41
N GLU A 274 1.11 12.25 2.38
CA GLU A 274 1.72 10.94 2.17
C GLU A 274 2.95 10.81 3.07
N ILE A 275 2.99 9.73 3.88
CA ILE A 275 4.05 9.48 4.86
C ILE A 275 4.78 8.21 4.49
N GLY A 276 6.02 8.33 4.02
CA GLY A 276 6.82 7.19 3.60
C GLY A 276 7.66 7.46 2.36
N PRO A 277 8.31 6.42 1.82
CA PRO A 277 9.22 6.57 0.68
C PRO A 277 8.48 6.93 -0.61
N LYS A 278 9.08 7.85 -1.37
CA LYS A 278 8.55 8.45 -2.62
C LYS A 278 7.25 9.23 -2.41
N ASN A 279 6.59 9.61 -3.53
CA ASN A 279 5.37 10.42 -3.56
C ASN A 279 4.33 9.85 -4.55
N VAL A 280 4.21 8.54 -4.59
CA VAL A 280 3.35 7.84 -5.55
C VAL A 280 1.88 8.15 -5.31
N LEU A 281 1.44 8.07 -4.06
CA LEU A 281 0.03 8.30 -3.72
C LEU A 281 -0.35 9.78 -3.85
N SER A 282 0.57 10.68 -3.56
CA SER A 282 0.39 12.14 -3.78
C SER A 282 0.02 12.44 -5.23
N LYS A 283 0.72 11.81 -6.18
CA LYS A 283 0.41 11.93 -7.61
C LYS A 283 -0.94 11.32 -7.98
N LEU A 284 -1.26 10.17 -7.41
CA LEU A 284 -2.56 9.51 -7.64
C LEU A 284 -3.73 10.33 -7.09
N VAL A 285 -3.58 10.97 -5.91
CA VAL A 285 -4.58 11.89 -5.37
C VAL A 285 -4.81 13.05 -6.33
N GLN A 286 -3.72 13.71 -6.82
CA GLN A 286 -3.80 14.82 -7.77
C GLN A 286 -4.42 14.43 -9.12
N GLN A 287 -4.27 13.17 -9.55
CA GLN A 287 -4.91 12.64 -10.76
C GLN A 287 -6.40 12.30 -10.56
N THR A 288 -6.82 12.13 -9.31
CA THR A 288 -8.18 11.68 -8.98
C THR A 288 -9.11 12.84 -8.64
N VAL A 289 -8.64 13.80 -7.87
CA VAL A 289 -9.42 14.94 -7.36
C VAL A 289 -8.69 16.26 -7.52
N SER A 290 -9.45 17.35 -7.62
CA SER A 290 -8.94 18.72 -7.65
C SER A 290 -9.34 19.50 -6.40
N GLY A 291 -8.68 20.63 -6.15
CA GLY A 291 -9.05 21.53 -5.05
C GLY A 291 -8.61 21.07 -3.66
N VAL A 292 -7.79 20.01 -3.56
CA VAL A 292 -7.22 19.53 -2.30
C VAL A 292 -5.74 19.89 -2.19
N ARG A 293 -5.25 20.06 -0.97
CA ARG A 293 -3.81 20.21 -0.68
C ARG A 293 -3.18 18.84 -0.52
N VAL A 294 -2.02 18.63 -1.15
CA VAL A 294 -1.30 17.35 -1.10
C VAL A 294 0.16 17.59 -0.75
N PHE A 295 0.61 16.94 0.30
CA PHE A 295 1.98 16.99 0.79
C PHE A 295 2.58 15.58 0.88
N ASN A 296 3.92 15.52 0.95
CA ASN A 296 4.65 14.27 1.19
C ASN A 296 5.75 14.53 2.22
N VAL A 297 5.92 13.60 3.15
CA VAL A 297 7.03 13.54 4.09
C VAL A 297 7.81 12.26 3.84
N GLU A 298 8.91 12.39 3.11
CA GLU A 298 9.84 11.32 2.77
C GLU A 298 11.20 11.50 3.43
N LYS A 299 11.63 12.77 3.56
CA LYS A 299 12.93 13.19 4.08
C LYS A 299 12.79 14.09 5.28
N VAL A 300 13.84 14.18 6.09
CA VAL A 300 13.89 15.09 7.25
C VAL A 300 13.65 16.55 6.82
N GLU A 301 14.16 16.95 5.66
CA GLU A 301 13.97 18.29 5.09
C GLU A 301 12.51 18.65 4.78
N ASP A 302 11.63 17.65 4.61
CA ASP A 302 10.21 17.88 4.34
C ASP A 302 9.45 18.31 5.60
N LEU A 303 9.92 17.92 6.78
CA LEU A 303 9.22 18.11 8.06
C LEU A 303 8.84 19.57 8.32
N GLU A 304 9.82 20.48 8.23
CA GLU A 304 9.55 21.88 8.52
C GLU A 304 8.60 22.52 7.51
N LYS A 305 8.79 22.21 6.23
CA LYS A 305 7.95 22.69 5.13
C LYS A 305 6.50 22.25 5.29
N VAL A 306 6.29 20.95 5.52
CA VAL A 306 4.94 20.38 5.64
C VAL A 306 4.27 20.87 6.92
N LYS A 307 4.98 20.92 8.04
CA LYS A 307 4.43 21.41 9.31
C LYS A 307 3.96 22.85 9.23
N LYS A 308 4.68 23.74 8.52
CA LYS A 308 4.27 25.13 8.30
C LYS A 308 3.06 25.28 7.39
N ALA A 309 2.82 24.29 6.53
CA ALA A 309 1.74 24.33 5.56
C ALA A 309 0.41 23.74 6.08
N LEU A 310 0.47 22.94 7.15
CA LEU A 310 -0.70 22.34 7.83
C LEU A 310 -1.30 23.30 8.87
#